data_e850a51decb235074e576230e993b201
#
_entry.id   e850a51decb235074e576230e993b201
#
_cell.length_a   1.000
_cell.length_b   1.000
_cell.length_c   1.000
_cell.angle_alpha   90.00
_cell.angle_beta   90.00
_cell.angle_gamma   90.00
#
_symmetry.space_group_name_H-M   'P 1'
#
loop_
_entity.id
_entity.type
_entity.pdbx_description
1 polymer ?
#
loop_
_entity_poly.entity_id
_entity_poly.type
_entity_poly.pdbx_seq_one_letter_code
_entity_poly.pdbx_strand_id
1 'polypeptide(L)'
;MGHFNAHAALAVDAGGRLWLAWDEGGPEWGKDTGYFWHPTLTLDGHIAVKRFRERGTGLYESRWIQVRVREKDGWHHVPLIPERMPAELQEFVELPALVADSAGRMWLLFRHRTCRRPREDGWAASGRWDMWALAWLGHEWSAPVPLPDSGGRNDMRAAVGTDAQGTAWVAYATDHRPYFPQSMPERNLSITLCSLVAAPEPGGWQSGAPVTPAPALPQRKVHATESEDVARVRTHSVRHHGRTYRIYRGDLHRHTDISSDGVGDGSLMDLHRYALDVAALDFILVADHNMGNDREYSWWRTQKANDLYTVPGTFISMYGYERSVRYPNGQRNVIWTRRGHRTLALPNQAIPAQMARDTSRLYEYLRASDGICTAHTTASDQGTDWRQWDGRLEPIVELFQGYHTSYEMADAPLAIDERALLVHGPYKPDGFVQEALQKGYRLGFQASSDHIATHTSYACVLAEEFTRTGLVEAMRKRHTYAATDNILVDFRARELALMGDECAMSEPSFDIVVVGTAPLAEVTILRNGQVVHRATPADKNARSVHLRWTDPQPERRKTSYYYVRTVQRDGHMAWASPIWVRVD
;
A
#
# COMPACT_ATOMS: atom_id res chain seq x y z
N MET A 1 0.06 -17.94 -5.10
CA MET A 1 0.55 -17.61 -3.75
C MET A 1 0.31 -18.81 -2.84
N GLY A 2 1.20 -19.07 -1.85
CA GLY A 2 0.95 -20.03 -0.79
C GLY A 2 0.03 -19.45 0.28
N HIS A 3 -0.20 -20.21 1.34
CA HIS A 3 -0.90 -19.68 2.51
C HIS A 3 -0.02 -18.65 3.22
N PHE A 4 -0.66 -17.63 3.77
CA PHE A 4 -0.01 -16.65 4.64
C PHE A 4 -0.08 -17.15 6.08
N ASN A 5 1.04 -17.24 6.76
CA ASN A 5 1.13 -17.63 8.17
C ASN A 5 1.78 -16.51 8.95
N ALA A 6 1.13 -16.04 10.01
CA ALA A 6 1.62 -14.93 10.82
C ALA A 6 1.26 -15.09 12.30
N HIS A 7 1.79 -14.17 13.10
CA HIS A 7 1.42 -13.93 14.50
C HIS A 7 1.50 -15.17 15.40
N ALA A 8 2.54 -15.97 15.27
CA ALA A 8 2.73 -17.16 16.11
C ALA A 8 2.73 -16.81 17.61
N ALA A 9 1.99 -17.60 18.41
CA ALA A 9 1.93 -17.55 19.86
C ALA A 9 2.34 -18.90 20.43
N LEU A 10 3.10 -18.89 21.52
CA LEU A 10 3.55 -20.09 22.22
C LEU A 10 3.14 -20.03 23.69
N ALA A 11 2.75 -21.17 24.25
CA ALA A 11 2.55 -21.36 25.69
C ALA A 11 2.86 -22.80 26.06
N VAL A 12 3.13 -23.03 27.36
CA VAL A 12 3.29 -24.38 27.93
C VAL A 12 2.17 -24.61 28.93
N ASP A 13 1.50 -25.74 28.83
CA ASP A 13 0.44 -26.09 29.78
C ASP A 13 0.99 -26.78 31.06
N ALA A 14 0.13 -27.01 32.01
CA ALA A 14 0.47 -27.68 33.29
C ALA A 14 1.02 -29.12 33.10
N GLY A 15 0.75 -29.76 31.98
CA GLY A 15 1.28 -31.08 31.60
C GLY A 15 2.66 -30.99 30.91
N GLY A 16 3.23 -29.81 30.76
CA GLY A 16 4.50 -29.59 30.08
C GLY A 16 4.43 -29.67 28.55
N ARG A 17 3.25 -29.67 27.95
CA ARG A 17 3.08 -29.70 26.50
C ARG A 17 3.21 -28.29 25.93
N LEU A 18 3.95 -28.17 24.81
CA LEU A 18 4.12 -26.90 24.10
C LEU A 18 2.95 -26.69 23.14
N TRP A 19 2.28 -25.56 23.27
CA TRP A 19 1.20 -25.13 22.41
C TRP A 19 1.69 -24.06 21.44
N LEU A 20 1.22 -24.13 20.20
CA LEU A 20 1.48 -23.17 19.14
C LEU A 20 0.16 -22.76 18.52
N ALA A 21 -0.10 -21.47 18.45
CA ALA A 21 -1.21 -20.91 17.68
C ALA A 21 -0.66 -19.86 16.70
N TRP A 22 -1.29 -19.75 15.52
CA TRP A 22 -0.98 -18.72 14.54
C TRP A 22 -2.22 -18.43 13.70
N ASP A 23 -2.27 -17.27 13.09
CA ASP A 23 -3.27 -16.99 12.07
C ASP A 23 -2.73 -17.38 10.69
N GLU A 24 -3.61 -17.98 9.91
CA GLU A 24 -3.37 -18.43 8.54
C GLU A 24 -4.35 -17.74 7.61
N GLY A 25 -3.86 -17.19 6.51
CA GLY A 25 -4.68 -16.73 5.40
C GLY A 25 -4.65 -17.75 4.27
N GLY A 26 -5.78 -17.94 3.60
CA GLY A 26 -5.87 -18.80 2.43
C GLY A 26 -5.04 -18.28 1.24
N PRO A 27 -5.05 -18.98 0.10
CA PRO A 27 -4.23 -18.61 -1.06
C PRO A 27 -4.62 -17.26 -1.68
N GLU A 28 -5.75 -16.70 -1.29
CA GLU A 28 -6.26 -15.40 -1.74
C GLU A 28 -6.14 -14.30 -0.67
N TRP A 29 -5.22 -14.46 0.27
CA TRP A 29 -5.01 -13.51 1.36
C TRP A 29 -4.54 -12.12 0.90
N GLY A 30 -4.00 -12.01 -0.32
CA GLY A 30 -3.55 -10.77 -0.90
C GLY A 30 -4.70 -9.92 -1.43
N LYS A 31 -4.58 -8.63 -1.34
CA LYS A 31 -5.62 -7.65 -1.70
C LYS A 31 -5.94 -7.59 -3.19
N ASP A 32 -4.98 -7.94 -4.01
CA ASP A 32 -5.05 -7.89 -5.47
C ASP A 32 -5.80 -9.09 -6.08
N THR A 33 -6.17 -10.08 -5.28
CA THR A 33 -6.87 -11.23 -5.79
C THR A 33 -8.27 -10.88 -6.27
N GLY A 34 -8.38 -10.62 -7.57
CA GLY A 34 -9.64 -10.45 -8.29
C GLY A 34 -10.36 -9.12 -8.09
N TYR A 35 -9.73 -8.12 -7.46
CA TYR A 35 -10.40 -6.85 -7.17
C TYR A 35 -10.34 -5.83 -8.31
N PHE A 36 -9.22 -5.67 -8.98
CA PHE A 36 -9.05 -4.64 -10.03
C PHE A 36 -8.76 -5.14 -11.43
N TRP A 37 -8.40 -6.38 -11.58
CA TRP A 37 -7.94 -6.91 -12.85
C TRP A 37 -9.07 -7.45 -13.71
N HIS A 38 -10.12 -6.68 -13.88
CA HIS A 38 -11.06 -7.00 -14.92
C HIS A 38 -11.06 -5.88 -15.96
N PRO A 39 -10.91 -6.18 -17.26
CA PRO A 39 -10.93 -5.17 -18.31
C PRO A 39 -12.22 -4.36 -18.38
N THR A 40 -13.26 -4.78 -17.68
CA THR A 40 -14.53 -4.05 -17.51
C THR A 40 -14.61 -3.27 -16.20
N LEU A 41 -13.59 -3.27 -15.36
CA LEU A 41 -13.42 -2.32 -14.26
C LEU A 41 -12.95 -0.97 -14.81
N THR A 42 -13.57 -0.56 -15.88
CA THR A 42 -13.56 0.83 -16.24
C THR A 42 -14.23 1.63 -15.12
N LEU A 43 -13.73 2.77 -14.88
CA LEU A 43 -14.10 3.93 -14.09
C LEU A 43 -15.56 4.10 -13.62
N ASP A 44 -16.47 3.21 -13.97
CA ASP A 44 -17.87 3.25 -13.55
C ASP A 44 -18.07 2.63 -12.17
N GLY A 45 -17.35 2.96 -11.18
CA GLY A 45 -17.44 2.54 -9.77
C GLY A 45 -18.47 1.45 -9.39
N HIS A 46 -19.52 1.27 -10.20
CA HIS A 46 -20.55 0.26 -10.02
C HIS A 46 -20.03 -1.16 -10.14
N ILE A 47 -19.16 -1.45 -11.10
CA ILE A 47 -18.60 -2.79 -11.29
C ILE A 47 -17.58 -3.08 -10.19
N ALA A 48 -16.76 -2.09 -9.82
CA ALA A 48 -15.86 -2.20 -8.70
C ALA A 48 -16.62 -2.48 -7.38
N VAL A 49 -17.69 -1.73 -7.12
CA VAL A 49 -18.56 -1.92 -5.95
C VAL A 49 -19.23 -3.29 -5.96
N LYS A 50 -19.75 -3.76 -7.10
CA LYS A 50 -20.37 -5.07 -7.21
C LYS A 50 -19.38 -6.21 -6.92
N ARG A 51 -18.16 -6.13 -7.47
CA ARG A 51 -17.12 -7.13 -7.21
C ARG A 51 -16.60 -7.10 -5.79
N PHE A 52 -16.49 -5.93 -5.22
CA PHE A 52 -16.16 -5.78 -3.82
C PHE A 52 -17.18 -6.50 -2.92
N ARG A 53 -18.46 -6.39 -3.22
CA ARG A 53 -19.52 -7.11 -2.51
C ARG A 53 -19.46 -8.62 -2.72
N GLU A 54 -19.12 -9.06 -3.93
CA GLU A 54 -19.10 -10.49 -4.28
C GLU A 54 -17.87 -11.23 -3.73
N ARG A 55 -16.73 -10.54 -3.55
CA ARG A 55 -15.45 -11.18 -3.22
C ARG A 55 -14.78 -10.68 -1.95
N GLY A 56 -15.28 -9.61 -1.34
CA GLY A 56 -14.61 -8.95 -0.23
C GLY A 56 -13.23 -8.39 -0.63
N THR A 57 -12.37 -8.11 0.34
CA THR A 57 -11.01 -7.66 0.09
C THR A 57 -9.98 -8.80 -0.02
N GLY A 58 -10.40 -10.04 0.22
CA GLY A 58 -9.51 -11.21 0.29
C GLY A 58 -8.57 -11.20 1.50
N LEU A 59 -8.21 -10.02 2.00
CA LEU A 59 -7.18 -9.87 3.03
C LEU A 59 -7.56 -10.53 4.36
N TYR A 60 -8.82 -10.37 4.80
CA TYR A 60 -9.31 -10.90 6.06
C TYR A 60 -10.28 -12.07 5.90
N GLU A 61 -10.94 -12.19 4.76
CA GLU A 61 -12.00 -13.19 4.54
C GLU A 61 -11.54 -14.61 4.71
N SER A 62 -10.30 -14.91 4.36
CA SER A 62 -9.73 -16.25 4.46
C SER A 62 -8.85 -16.43 5.70
N ARG A 63 -8.95 -15.54 6.68
CA ARG A 63 -8.14 -15.63 7.90
C ARG A 63 -8.82 -16.44 8.99
N TRP A 64 -8.10 -17.45 9.47
CA TRP A 64 -8.49 -18.31 10.59
C TRP A 64 -7.29 -18.62 11.48
N ILE A 65 -7.53 -19.16 12.65
CA ILE A 65 -6.49 -19.52 13.60
C ILE A 65 -6.25 -21.02 13.56
N GLN A 66 -4.98 -21.37 13.47
CA GLN A 66 -4.49 -22.74 13.62
C GLN A 66 -3.94 -22.93 15.02
N VAL A 67 -4.18 -24.12 15.60
CA VAL A 67 -3.60 -24.52 16.88
C VAL A 67 -2.99 -25.89 16.77
N ARG A 68 -1.81 -26.06 17.37
CA ARG A 68 -1.10 -27.33 17.49
C ARG A 68 -0.58 -27.51 18.90
N VAL A 69 -0.44 -28.75 19.31
CA VAL A 69 0.21 -29.11 20.57
C VAL A 69 1.32 -30.12 20.31
N ARG A 70 2.43 -29.94 20.98
CA ARG A 70 3.56 -30.88 20.92
C ARG A 70 3.50 -31.83 22.08
N GLU A 71 3.38 -33.12 21.79
CA GLU A 71 3.48 -34.23 22.70
C GLU A 71 4.83 -34.96 22.52
N LYS A 72 5.04 -36.05 23.26
CA LYS A 72 6.33 -36.77 23.25
C LYS A 72 6.68 -37.35 21.88
N ASP A 73 5.67 -37.79 21.14
CA ASP A 73 5.75 -38.42 19.82
C ASP A 73 5.66 -37.44 18.65
N GLY A 74 5.41 -36.17 18.89
CA GLY A 74 5.35 -35.16 17.82
C GLY A 74 4.32 -34.06 18.02
N TRP A 75 3.99 -33.39 16.93
CA TRP A 75 2.94 -32.39 16.88
C TRP A 75 1.57 -33.05 16.60
N HIS A 76 0.56 -32.61 17.33
CA HIS A 76 -0.80 -33.05 17.19
C HIS A 76 -1.74 -31.91 16.84
N HIS A 77 -2.76 -32.21 16.06
CA HIS A 77 -3.84 -31.28 15.79
C HIS A 77 -4.67 -31.06 17.05
N VAL A 78 -4.96 -29.79 17.35
CA VAL A 78 -6.12 -29.47 18.17
C VAL A 78 -7.28 -29.23 17.21
N PRO A 79 -8.52 -29.70 17.49
CA PRO A 79 -9.65 -29.48 16.59
C PRO A 79 -9.67 -28.04 16.10
N LEU A 80 -9.85 -27.86 14.78
CA LEU A 80 -9.84 -26.54 14.18
C LEU A 80 -10.90 -25.65 14.82
N ILE A 81 -10.51 -24.45 15.19
CA ILE A 81 -11.43 -23.47 15.77
C ILE A 81 -12.66 -23.22 14.88
N PRO A 82 -12.51 -23.13 13.52
CA PRO A 82 -13.66 -22.99 12.63
C PRO A 82 -14.74 -24.06 12.81
N GLU A 83 -14.39 -25.29 13.18
CA GLU A 83 -15.34 -26.37 13.36
C GLU A 83 -16.14 -26.24 14.66
N ARG A 84 -15.64 -25.50 15.63
CA ARG A 84 -16.23 -25.33 16.97
C ARG A 84 -16.77 -23.93 17.25
N MET A 85 -16.47 -22.99 16.37
CA MET A 85 -16.92 -21.60 16.51
C MET A 85 -18.26 -21.38 15.81
N PRO A 86 -19.08 -20.46 16.31
CA PRO A 86 -20.21 -19.94 15.56
C PRO A 86 -19.80 -19.49 14.17
N ALA A 87 -20.66 -19.69 13.17
CA ALA A 87 -20.36 -19.40 11.77
C ALA A 87 -19.81 -17.96 11.55
N GLU A 88 -20.31 -17.01 12.33
CA GLU A 88 -19.89 -15.61 12.31
C GLU A 88 -18.48 -15.37 12.84
N LEU A 89 -17.88 -16.30 13.58
CA LEU A 89 -16.53 -16.21 14.13
C LEU A 89 -15.51 -17.12 13.40
N GLN A 90 -15.90 -17.80 12.34
CA GLN A 90 -15.02 -18.73 11.64
C GLN A 90 -14.00 -18.04 10.75
N GLU A 91 -14.28 -16.83 10.33
CA GLU A 91 -13.45 -15.99 9.46
C GLU A 91 -13.13 -14.66 10.14
N PHE A 92 -12.28 -13.86 9.55
CA PHE A 92 -11.91 -12.53 10.05
C PHE A 92 -11.28 -12.54 11.45
N VAL A 93 -10.56 -13.60 11.80
CA VAL A 93 -9.91 -13.78 13.10
C VAL A 93 -8.41 -13.77 12.98
N GLU A 94 -7.72 -13.09 13.89
CA GLU A 94 -6.27 -13.00 13.89
C GLU A 94 -5.68 -12.59 15.24
N LEU A 95 -4.35 -12.47 15.28
CA LEU A 95 -3.57 -12.11 16.47
C LEU A 95 -3.80 -13.04 17.67
N PRO A 96 -3.60 -14.35 17.53
CA PRO A 96 -3.80 -15.28 18.63
C PRO A 96 -2.84 -15.01 19.79
N ALA A 97 -3.30 -15.21 21.02
CA ALA A 97 -2.48 -15.29 22.22
C ALA A 97 -2.89 -16.54 23.00
N LEU A 98 -1.91 -17.15 23.69
CA LEU A 98 -2.11 -18.37 24.46
C LEU A 98 -1.66 -18.14 25.91
N VAL A 99 -2.44 -18.63 26.88
CA VAL A 99 -2.07 -18.65 28.29
C VAL A 99 -2.68 -19.85 29.00
N ALA A 100 -1.90 -20.54 29.82
CA ALA A 100 -2.40 -21.62 30.66
C ALA A 100 -2.80 -21.08 32.05
N ASP A 101 -3.85 -21.66 32.64
CA ASP A 101 -4.22 -21.43 34.04
C ASP A 101 -3.86 -22.62 34.95
N SER A 102 -4.00 -22.42 36.27
CA SER A 102 -3.69 -23.47 37.26
C SER A 102 -4.68 -24.63 37.25
N ALA A 103 -5.88 -24.48 36.67
CA ALA A 103 -6.85 -25.56 36.50
C ALA A 103 -6.50 -26.46 35.29
N GLY A 104 -5.43 -26.15 34.55
CA GLY A 104 -4.98 -26.94 33.41
C GLY A 104 -5.68 -26.59 32.08
N ARG A 105 -6.41 -25.48 32.04
CA ARG A 105 -7.00 -24.99 30.81
C ARG A 105 -5.95 -24.21 30.00
N MET A 106 -5.94 -24.41 28.69
CA MET A 106 -5.23 -23.55 27.74
C MET A 106 -6.22 -22.56 27.15
N TRP A 107 -6.04 -21.29 27.46
CA TRP A 107 -6.84 -20.20 26.90
C TRP A 107 -6.24 -19.75 25.57
N LEU A 108 -7.11 -19.60 24.56
CA LEU A 108 -6.83 -18.97 23.31
C LEU A 108 -7.61 -17.67 23.23
N LEU A 109 -6.92 -16.59 22.96
CA LEU A 109 -7.48 -15.27 22.73
C LEU A 109 -7.17 -14.82 21.31
N PHE A 110 -8.07 -14.07 20.70
CA PHE A 110 -7.90 -13.52 19.36
C PHE A 110 -8.79 -12.31 19.16
N ARG A 111 -8.49 -11.50 18.14
CA ARG A 111 -9.39 -10.46 17.68
C ARG A 111 -10.26 -10.98 16.53
N HIS A 112 -11.50 -10.53 16.49
CA HIS A 112 -12.45 -10.78 15.42
C HIS A 112 -12.93 -9.46 14.84
N ARG A 113 -12.95 -9.34 13.52
CA ARG A 113 -13.42 -8.14 12.84
C ARG A 113 -14.95 -8.12 12.83
N THR A 114 -15.52 -7.13 13.49
CA THR A 114 -16.97 -7.01 13.65
C THR A 114 -17.65 -6.59 12.36
N CYS A 115 -17.02 -5.70 11.59
CA CYS A 115 -17.52 -5.27 10.28
C CYS A 115 -16.88 -6.11 9.18
N ARG A 116 -17.64 -7.04 8.62
CA ARG A 116 -17.18 -7.97 7.58
C ARG A 116 -17.27 -7.40 6.16
N ARG A 117 -18.22 -6.48 5.94
CA ARG A 117 -18.55 -5.95 4.62
C ARG A 117 -18.52 -4.43 4.64
N PRO A 118 -17.32 -3.85 4.61
CA PRO A 118 -17.13 -2.42 4.85
C PRO A 118 -17.99 -1.52 3.98
N ARG A 119 -18.22 -1.87 2.73
CA ARG A 119 -19.03 -1.05 1.81
C ARG A 119 -20.52 -1.26 1.91
N GLU A 120 -20.98 -2.40 2.37
CA GLU A 120 -22.39 -2.62 2.70
C GLU A 120 -22.77 -1.90 3.97
N ASP A 121 -21.85 -1.86 4.93
CA ASP A 121 -22.03 -1.24 6.23
C ASP A 121 -21.63 0.25 6.23
N GLY A 122 -21.12 0.78 5.12
CA GLY A 122 -20.63 2.16 4.94
C GLY A 122 -19.12 2.30 5.09
N TRP A 123 -18.54 3.25 4.38
CA TRP A 123 -17.10 3.51 4.34
C TRP A 123 -16.44 3.71 5.69
N ALA A 124 -17.20 4.23 6.62
CA ALA A 124 -16.68 4.67 7.91
C ALA A 124 -16.70 3.60 9.01
N ALA A 125 -17.23 2.41 8.74
CA ALA A 125 -17.63 1.49 9.79
C ALA A 125 -16.58 0.48 10.24
N SER A 126 -15.43 0.48 9.76
CA SER A 126 -14.79 -0.80 9.52
C SER A 126 -13.51 -1.10 10.24
N GLY A 127 -13.03 -0.23 11.01
CA GLY A 127 -11.86 -0.49 11.84
C GLY A 127 -12.17 -1.11 13.20
N ARG A 128 -13.37 -1.65 13.44
CA ARG A 128 -13.70 -2.24 14.74
C ARG A 128 -13.39 -3.72 14.77
N TRP A 129 -12.64 -4.07 15.79
CA TRP A 129 -12.31 -5.43 16.17
C TRP A 129 -12.72 -5.65 17.62
N ASP A 130 -13.26 -6.81 17.94
CA ASP A 130 -13.58 -7.22 19.29
C ASP A 130 -12.68 -8.40 19.69
N MET A 131 -12.29 -8.44 20.96
CA MET A 131 -11.48 -9.53 21.51
C MET A 131 -12.39 -10.66 22.02
N TRP A 132 -11.97 -11.87 21.74
CA TRP A 132 -12.65 -13.09 22.14
C TRP A 132 -11.71 -14.05 22.85
N ALA A 133 -12.24 -14.88 23.72
CA ALA A 133 -11.52 -15.92 24.41
C ALA A 133 -12.29 -17.24 24.42
N LEU A 134 -11.59 -18.36 24.38
CA LEU A 134 -12.10 -19.71 24.63
C LEU A 134 -11.01 -20.55 25.29
N ALA A 135 -11.43 -21.57 26.04
CA ALA A 135 -10.54 -22.45 26.77
C ALA A 135 -10.59 -23.88 26.24
N TRP A 136 -9.41 -24.49 26.10
CA TRP A 136 -9.32 -25.95 25.88
C TRP A 136 -9.54 -26.69 27.18
N LEU A 137 -10.53 -27.57 27.21
CA LEU A 137 -10.98 -28.33 28.39
C LEU A 137 -10.36 -29.74 28.46
N GLY A 138 -9.27 -29.97 27.74
CA GLY A 138 -8.59 -31.26 27.68
C GLY A 138 -9.05 -32.15 26.52
N HIS A 139 -10.25 -31.97 26.02
CA HIS A 139 -10.82 -32.74 24.91
C HIS A 139 -11.63 -31.91 23.92
N GLU A 140 -12.08 -30.73 24.31
CA GLU A 140 -12.82 -29.80 23.44
C GLU A 140 -12.61 -28.35 23.86
N TRP A 141 -12.97 -27.42 22.99
CA TRP A 141 -13.00 -25.99 23.30
C TRP A 141 -14.32 -25.63 24.02
N SER A 142 -14.21 -24.74 25.01
CA SER A 142 -15.37 -24.05 25.56
C SER A 142 -16.10 -23.23 24.50
N ALA A 143 -17.32 -22.79 24.76
CA ALA A 143 -17.95 -21.75 23.97
C ALA A 143 -17.06 -20.47 23.97
N PRO A 144 -16.91 -19.79 22.82
CA PRO A 144 -16.20 -18.53 22.78
C PRO A 144 -16.98 -17.43 23.51
N VAL A 145 -16.27 -16.59 24.24
CA VAL A 145 -16.86 -15.46 24.99
C VAL A 145 -16.21 -14.15 24.53
N PRO A 146 -17.01 -13.10 24.28
CA PRO A 146 -16.45 -11.77 24.00
C PRO A 146 -15.85 -11.20 25.29
N LEU A 147 -14.69 -10.54 25.17
CA LEU A 147 -14.11 -9.82 26.29
C LEU A 147 -14.81 -8.46 26.49
N PRO A 148 -15.01 -8.02 27.74
CA PRO A 148 -15.75 -6.80 28.03
C PRO A 148 -15.05 -5.57 27.45
N ASP A 149 -15.83 -4.62 26.93
CA ASP A 149 -15.37 -3.34 26.40
C ASP A 149 -14.19 -3.46 25.42
N SER A 150 -14.12 -4.55 24.65
CA SER A 150 -13.00 -4.84 23.79
C SER A 150 -13.08 -4.18 22.39
N GLY A 151 -14.20 -3.51 22.09
CA GLY A 151 -14.38 -2.86 20.80
C GLY A 151 -13.32 -1.79 20.54
N GLY A 152 -12.51 -1.99 19.53
CA GLY A 152 -11.40 -1.09 19.21
C GLY A 152 -10.67 -1.49 17.96
N ARG A 153 -9.53 -0.85 17.70
CA ARG A 153 -8.64 -1.26 16.61
C ARG A 153 -8.00 -2.62 16.92
N ASN A 154 -7.61 -2.84 18.17
CA ASN A 154 -6.98 -4.09 18.63
C ASN A 154 -5.85 -4.59 17.72
N ASP A 155 -5.06 -3.67 17.19
CA ASP A 155 -4.02 -3.92 16.20
C ASP A 155 -2.68 -4.38 16.84
N MET A 156 -2.69 -4.60 18.13
CA MET A 156 -1.63 -5.27 18.87
C MET A 156 -2.20 -6.54 19.53
N ARG A 157 -1.37 -7.58 19.56
CA ARG A 157 -1.72 -8.78 20.31
C ARG A 157 -2.01 -8.43 21.77
N ALA A 158 -3.05 -9.01 22.34
CA ALA A 158 -3.31 -8.91 23.77
C ALA A 158 -2.11 -9.43 24.57
N ALA A 159 -1.77 -8.74 25.64
CA ALA A 159 -0.83 -9.25 26.62
C ALA A 159 -1.53 -10.25 27.53
N VAL A 160 -0.90 -11.39 27.78
CA VAL A 160 -1.42 -12.44 28.64
C VAL A 160 -0.39 -12.87 29.67
N GLY A 161 -0.87 -13.30 30.82
CA GLY A 161 -0.02 -13.80 31.90
C GLY A 161 -0.82 -14.53 32.95
N THR A 162 -0.12 -15.20 33.87
CA THR A 162 -0.71 -15.93 34.98
C THR A 162 -0.20 -15.34 36.30
N ASP A 163 -1.07 -15.07 37.24
CA ASP A 163 -0.67 -14.59 38.57
C ASP A 163 -0.15 -15.73 39.46
N ALA A 164 0.31 -15.37 40.66
CA ALA A 164 0.84 -16.34 41.63
C ALA A 164 -0.18 -17.37 42.11
N GLN A 165 -1.48 -17.10 41.94
CA GLN A 165 -2.59 -18.00 42.26
C GLN A 165 -2.94 -18.89 41.06
N GLY A 166 -2.30 -18.67 39.92
CA GLY A 166 -2.54 -19.45 38.71
C GLY A 166 -3.76 -18.98 37.92
N THR A 167 -4.30 -17.81 38.21
CA THR A 167 -5.36 -17.18 37.41
C THR A 167 -4.79 -16.62 36.14
N ALA A 168 -5.34 -16.95 34.99
CA ALA A 168 -4.97 -16.34 33.72
C ALA A 168 -5.58 -14.93 33.58
N TRP A 169 -4.77 -13.99 33.12
CA TRP A 169 -5.12 -12.59 32.91
C TRP A 169 -4.86 -12.19 31.48
N VAL A 170 -5.67 -11.25 31.00
CA VAL A 170 -5.49 -10.61 29.69
C VAL A 170 -5.59 -9.11 29.80
N ALA A 171 -4.67 -8.40 29.13
CA ALA A 171 -4.72 -6.96 28.94
C ALA A 171 -4.76 -6.62 27.44
N TYR A 172 -5.69 -5.77 27.06
CA TYR A 172 -5.85 -5.32 25.67
C TYR A 172 -6.17 -3.82 25.60
N ALA A 173 -5.80 -3.22 24.47
CA ALA A 173 -6.09 -1.82 24.22
C ALA A 173 -7.47 -1.68 23.57
N THR A 174 -8.23 -0.67 23.97
CA THR A 174 -9.49 -0.29 23.34
C THR A 174 -9.57 1.22 23.19
N ASP A 175 -10.20 1.69 22.15
CA ASP A 175 -10.58 3.10 21.98
C ASP A 175 -12.10 3.30 22.08
N HIS A 176 -12.80 2.29 22.58
CA HIS A 176 -14.25 2.29 22.79
C HIS A 176 -15.07 2.69 21.56
N ARG A 177 -14.52 2.42 20.34
CA ARG A 177 -15.24 2.78 19.13
C ARG A 177 -16.53 2.01 19.00
N PRO A 178 -17.62 2.71 18.66
CA PRO A 178 -18.92 2.09 18.52
C PRO A 178 -18.95 1.18 17.29
N TYR A 179 -19.90 0.25 17.30
CA TYR A 179 -20.34 -0.38 16.07
C TYR A 179 -21.03 0.66 15.18
N PHE A 180 -20.89 0.47 13.85
CA PHE A 180 -21.47 1.30 12.79
C PHE A 180 -22.65 2.24 13.23
N PRO A 181 -22.80 3.43 12.64
CA PRO A 181 -22.13 3.98 11.48
C PRO A 181 -20.97 4.97 11.78
N GLN A 182 -20.49 5.00 12.99
CA GLN A 182 -19.57 6.02 13.47
C GLN A 182 -18.16 5.46 13.65
N SER A 183 -17.41 5.27 12.56
CA SER A 183 -15.98 5.11 12.70
C SER A 183 -15.38 6.45 13.10
N MET A 184 -15.28 6.67 14.38
CA MET A 184 -14.52 7.81 14.88
C MET A 184 -13.08 7.38 15.05
N PRO A 185 -12.12 8.22 14.67
CA PRO A 185 -10.73 7.98 15.00
C PRO A 185 -10.55 7.84 16.51
N GLU A 186 -9.52 7.12 16.89
CA GLU A 186 -9.14 6.88 18.28
C GLU A 186 -9.17 8.17 19.11
N ARG A 187 -10.03 8.22 20.11
CA ARG A 187 -10.16 9.40 20.98
C ARG A 187 -9.60 9.16 22.36
N ASN A 188 -9.87 7.99 22.92
CA ASN A 188 -9.48 7.64 24.27
C ASN A 188 -8.97 6.20 24.25
N LEU A 189 -7.66 6.03 24.24
CA LEU A 189 -7.06 4.71 24.40
C LEU A 189 -7.06 4.34 25.88
N SER A 190 -7.67 3.21 26.17
CA SER A 190 -7.69 2.58 27.49
C SER A 190 -7.04 1.22 27.43
N ILE A 191 -6.48 0.78 28.53
CA ILE A 191 -6.08 -0.62 28.74
C ILE A 191 -7.11 -1.26 29.64
N THR A 192 -7.78 -2.28 29.12
CA THR A 192 -8.69 -3.13 29.91
C THR A 192 -7.94 -4.37 30.37
N LEU A 193 -8.09 -4.69 31.65
CA LEU A 193 -7.52 -5.88 32.28
C LEU A 193 -8.65 -6.75 32.78
N CYS A 194 -8.67 -8.03 32.39
CA CYS A 194 -9.65 -9.00 32.90
C CYS A 194 -8.97 -10.30 33.30
N SER A 195 -9.57 -11.01 34.27
CA SER A 195 -9.25 -12.39 34.61
C SER A 195 -10.10 -13.35 33.76
N LEU A 196 -9.52 -14.49 33.43
CA LEU A 196 -10.17 -15.57 32.66
C LEU A 196 -10.55 -16.70 33.61
N VAL A 197 -11.71 -16.60 34.23
CA VAL A 197 -12.12 -17.51 35.30
C VAL A 197 -13.41 -18.30 35.03
N ALA A 198 -14.14 -17.98 33.99
CA ALA A 198 -15.52 -18.46 33.78
C ALA A 198 -15.63 -19.64 32.79
N ALA A 199 -14.70 -20.56 32.80
CA ALA A 199 -14.79 -21.76 31.98
C ALA A 199 -15.17 -23.00 32.85
N PRO A 200 -15.83 -24.02 32.26
CA PRO A 200 -16.01 -25.30 32.92
C PRO A 200 -14.69 -25.92 33.38
N GLU A 201 -14.74 -26.80 34.35
CA GLU A 201 -13.58 -27.58 34.78
C GLU A 201 -13.07 -28.45 33.62
N PRO A 202 -11.74 -28.55 33.42
CA PRO A 202 -11.16 -29.35 32.34
C PRO A 202 -11.39 -30.85 32.60
N GLY A 203 -11.68 -31.58 31.54
CA GLY A 203 -11.69 -33.03 31.54
C GLY A 203 -10.29 -33.64 31.39
N GLY A 204 -10.24 -34.96 31.24
CA GLY A 204 -8.99 -35.65 30.95
C GLY A 204 -8.43 -35.26 29.58
N TRP A 205 -7.09 -35.21 29.50
CA TRP A 205 -6.41 -34.92 28.24
C TRP A 205 -6.70 -35.96 27.16
N GLN A 206 -7.07 -35.52 25.99
CA GLN A 206 -7.20 -36.35 24.79
C GLN A 206 -6.34 -35.79 23.67
N SER A 207 -5.41 -36.61 23.17
CA SER A 207 -4.58 -36.27 22.02
C SER A 207 -5.42 -36.16 20.75
N GLY A 208 -5.15 -35.13 19.97
CA GLY A 208 -5.66 -35.04 18.62
C GLY A 208 -4.88 -35.93 17.63
N ALA A 209 -5.27 -35.90 16.37
CA ALA A 209 -4.55 -36.63 15.33
C ALA A 209 -3.11 -36.09 15.17
N PRO A 210 -2.10 -36.97 14.93
CA PRO A 210 -0.76 -36.56 14.61
C PRO A 210 -0.73 -35.64 13.37
N VAL A 211 0.12 -34.61 13.40
CA VAL A 211 0.34 -33.74 12.24
C VAL A 211 1.21 -34.50 11.24
N THR A 212 0.64 -34.80 10.10
CA THR A 212 1.41 -35.28 8.95
C THR A 212 1.86 -34.08 8.12
N PRO A 213 3.10 -34.07 7.57
CA PRO A 213 3.50 -33.01 6.67
C PRO A 213 2.52 -32.93 5.49
N ALA A 214 1.88 -31.78 5.33
CA ALA A 214 1.06 -31.54 4.16
C ALA A 214 1.97 -31.54 2.91
N PRO A 215 1.53 -32.13 1.77
CA PRO A 215 2.26 -31.98 0.53
C PRO A 215 2.38 -30.47 0.24
N ALA A 216 3.55 -30.06 -0.26
CA ALA A 216 3.76 -28.69 -0.65
C ALA A 216 2.65 -28.26 -1.62
N LEU A 217 1.88 -27.26 -1.23
CA LEU A 217 0.84 -26.73 -2.13
C LEU A 217 1.51 -26.25 -3.42
N PRO A 218 0.95 -26.60 -4.59
CA PRO A 218 1.49 -26.09 -5.84
C PRO A 218 1.47 -24.57 -5.78
N GLN A 219 2.64 -23.95 -5.89
CA GLN A 219 2.74 -22.51 -5.98
C GLN A 219 1.98 -22.05 -7.22
N ARG A 220 0.87 -21.40 -7.04
CA ARG A 220 0.13 -20.76 -8.12
C ARG A 220 0.89 -19.48 -8.48
N LYS A 221 1.71 -19.57 -9.53
CA LYS A 221 2.32 -18.38 -10.10
C LYS A 221 1.24 -17.58 -10.80
N VAL A 222 0.90 -16.43 -10.26
CA VAL A 222 -0.05 -15.48 -10.89
C VAL A 222 0.62 -14.91 -12.16
N HIS A 223 1.90 -14.55 -12.06
CA HIS A 223 2.75 -14.15 -13.18
C HIS A 223 3.96 -15.07 -13.25
N ALA A 224 4.10 -15.79 -14.35
CA ALA A 224 5.15 -16.82 -14.49
C ALA A 224 6.58 -16.25 -14.40
N THR A 225 6.77 -14.98 -14.78
CA THR A 225 8.07 -14.31 -14.89
C THR A 225 8.28 -13.17 -13.86
N GLU A 226 7.39 -12.98 -12.90
CA GLU A 226 7.43 -11.83 -11.99
C GLU A 226 8.76 -11.67 -11.26
N SER A 227 9.31 -12.76 -10.71
CA SER A 227 10.60 -12.71 -10.01
C SER A 227 11.76 -12.32 -10.93
N GLU A 228 11.71 -12.73 -12.18
CA GLU A 228 12.71 -12.37 -13.20
C GLU A 228 12.56 -10.91 -13.62
N ASP A 229 11.32 -10.43 -13.76
CA ASP A 229 11.01 -9.07 -14.13
C ASP A 229 11.41 -8.10 -13.00
N VAL A 230 11.14 -8.43 -11.74
CA VAL A 230 11.63 -7.70 -10.56
C VAL A 230 13.16 -7.66 -10.54
N ALA A 231 13.81 -8.81 -10.74
CA ALA A 231 15.28 -8.88 -10.76
C ALA A 231 15.88 -8.04 -11.88
N ARG A 232 15.25 -8.01 -13.05
CA ARG A 232 15.67 -7.18 -14.19
C ARG A 232 15.65 -5.70 -13.84
N VAL A 233 14.56 -5.20 -13.24
CA VAL A 233 14.47 -3.81 -12.81
C VAL A 233 15.54 -3.48 -11.77
N ARG A 234 15.71 -4.32 -10.74
CA ARG A 234 16.70 -4.10 -9.66
C ARG A 234 18.15 -4.15 -10.09
N THR A 235 18.48 -4.99 -11.08
CA THR A 235 19.86 -5.15 -11.57
C THR A 235 20.23 -4.12 -12.63
N HIS A 236 19.24 -3.42 -13.22
CA HIS A 236 19.50 -2.38 -14.18
C HIS A 236 20.22 -1.20 -13.50
N SER A 237 21.26 -0.71 -14.18
CA SER A 237 22.01 0.44 -13.70
C SER A 237 22.40 1.37 -14.84
N VAL A 238 22.39 2.65 -14.54
CA VAL A 238 22.77 3.72 -15.47
C VAL A 238 24.00 4.44 -14.93
N ARG A 239 25.04 4.56 -15.76
CA ARG A 239 26.20 5.43 -15.44
C ARG A 239 25.98 6.80 -16.06
N HIS A 240 26.07 7.83 -15.22
CA HIS A 240 25.92 9.21 -15.66
C HIS A 240 26.84 10.11 -14.83
N HIS A 241 27.66 10.92 -15.50
CA HIS A 241 28.68 11.80 -14.89
C HIS A 241 29.54 11.12 -13.82
N GLY A 242 29.99 9.89 -14.09
CA GLY A 242 30.86 9.12 -13.19
C GLY A 242 30.14 8.45 -12.01
N ARG A 243 28.84 8.66 -11.86
CA ARG A 243 27.99 8.06 -10.83
C ARG A 243 27.18 6.91 -11.38
N THR A 244 26.77 5.98 -10.51
CA THR A 244 25.94 4.83 -10.88
C THR A 244 24.58 4.97 -10.21
N TYR A 245 23.53 4.99 -11.02
CA TYR A 245 22.14 5.03 -10.59
C TYR A 245 21.52 3.65 -10.75
N ARG A 246 20.68 3.26 -9.80
CA ARG A 246 19.87 2.04 -9.86
C ARG A 246 18.41 2.38 -9.72
N ILE A 247 17.56 1.52 -10.25
CA ILE A 247 16.11 1.65 -10.12
C ILE A 247 15.66 0.98 -8.84
N TYR A 248 14.97 1.74 -8.00
CA TYR A 248 14.27 1.25 -6.82
C TYR A 248 12.77 1.38 -7.06
N ARG A 249 12.05 0.29 -6.88
CA ARG A 249 10.62 0.19 -7.15
C ARG A 249 9.83 0.22 -5.86
N GLY A 250 8.87 1.11 -5.76
CA GLY A 250 8.07 1.28 -4.54
C GLY A 250 6.66 1.77 -4.80
N ASP A 251 5.98 2.08 -3.71
CA ASP A 251 4.65 2.67 -3.70
C ASP A 251 4.64 3.87 -2.76
N LEU A 252 4.25 5.04 -3.28
CA LEU A 252 4.23 6.31 -2.54
C LEU A 252 2.83 6.71 -2.07
N HIS A 253 1.84 5.84 -2.24
CA HIS A 253 0.47 6.11 -1.85
C HIS A 253 -0.23 4.81 -1.45
N ARG A 254 -0.19 4.51 -0.15
CA ARG A 254 -0.77 3.27 0.36
C ARG A 254 -1.40 3.46 1.72
N HIS A 255 -2.66 3.02 1.85
CA HIS A 255 -3.44 3.13 3.08
C HIS A 255 -3.39 1.88 3.95
N THR A 256 -3.70 2.10 5.22
CA THR A 256 -3.98 1.06 6.21
C THR A 256 -5.34 1.31 6.87
N ASP A 257 -5.72 0.45 7.82
CA ASP A 257 -6.92 0.64 8.63
C ASP A 257 -6.84 1.83 9.60
N ILE A 258 -5.73 2.58 9.63
CA ILE A 258 -5.59 3.87 10.33
C ILE A 258 -6.34 4.95 9.57
N SER A 259 -6.34 4.92 8.27
CA SER A 259 -7.09 5.84 7.42
C SER A 259 -8.58 5.70 7.64
N SER A 260 -9.32 6.81 7.56
CA SER A 260 -10.78 6.79 7.76
C SER A 260 -11.54 5.96 6.71
N ASP A 261 -10.93 5.76 5.55
CA ASP A 261 -11.43 5.00 4.41
C ASP A 261 -10.63 3.71 4.13
N GLY A 262 -9.58 3.46 4.90
CA GLY A 262 -8.68 2.32 4.78
C GLY A 262 -9.21 0.99 5.29
N VAL A 263 -10.48 0.84 5.34
CA VAL A 263 -11.26 -0.25 5.91
C VAL A 263 -10.88 -1.64 5.46
N GLY A 264 -10.55 -1.76 4.20
CA GLY A 264 -10.16 -3.01 3.58
C GLY A 264 -8.65 -3.14 3.40
N ASP A 265 -7.87 -2.16 3.87
CA ASP A 265 -6.46 -2.03 3.55
C ASP A 265 -5.52 -2.81 4.45
N GLY A 266 -6.02 -3.35 5.52
CA GLY A 266 -5.23 -4.09 6.47
C GLY A 266 -4.49 -3.23 7.48
N SER A 267 -3.87 -3.88 8.45
CA SER A 267 -3.06 -3.20 9.46
C SER A 267 -1.72 -2.72 8.89
N LEU A 268 -1.02 -1.88 9.65
CA LEU A 268 0.37 -1.50 9.34
C LEU A 268 1.27 -2.72 9.10
N MET A 269 1.05 -3.79 9.85
CA MET A 269 1.83 -5.03 9.69
C MET A 269 1.49 -5.73 8.37
N ASP A 270 0.22 -5.85 8.05
CA ASP A 270 -0.24 -6.46 6.79
C ASP A 270 0.32 -5.73 5.57
N LEU A 271 0.27 -4.40 5.60
CA LEU A 271 0.82 -3.56 4.54
C LEU A 271 2.32 -3.83 4.33
N HIS A 272 3.11 -3.78 5.40
CA HIS A 272 4.55 -3.99 5.29
C HIS A 272 4.91 -5.43 4.88
N ARG A 273 4.22 -6.42 5.43
CA ARG A 273 4.42 -7.83 5.06
C ARG A 273 4.04 -8.07 3.60
N TYR A 274 2.94 -7.49 3.15
CA TYR A 274 2.55 -7.57 1.74
C TYR A 274 3.59 -6.92 0.83
N ALA A 275 4.04 -5.72 1.17
CA ALA A 275 5.05 -5.00 0.40
C ALA A 275 6.38 -5.77 0.28
N LEU A 276 6.83 -6.37 1.39
CA LEU A 276 8.08 -7.12 1.45
C LEU A 276 7.96 -8.50 0.83
N ASP A 277 6.99 -9.29 1.29
CA ASP A 277 6.95 -10.74 1.04
C ASP A 277 6.23 -11.09 -0.27
N VAL A 278 5.33 -10.23 -0.74
CA VAL A 278 4.50 -10.49 -1.94
C VAL A 278 4.86 -9.58 -3.08
N ALA A 279 4.72 -8.26 -2.89
CA ALA A 279 5.00 -7.29 -3.94
C ALA A 279 6.50 -7.08 -4.18
N ALA A 280 7.34 -7.58 -3.29
CA ALA A 280 8.81 -7.46 -3.37
C ALA A 280 9.24 -6.01 -3.67
N LEU A 281 8.62 -5.03 -3.01
CA LEU A 281 8.97 -3.63 -3.16
C LEU A 281 10.33 -3.33 -2.53
N ASP A 282 10.98 -2.28 -3.00
CA ASP A 282 12.20 -1.74 -2.38
C ASP A 282 11.85 -0.68 -1.34
N PHE A 283 10.78 0.09 -1.55
CA PHE A 283 10.31 1.07 -0.57
C PHE A 283 8.79 1.24 -0.60
N ILE A 284 8.24 1.80 0.49
CA ILE A 284 6.82 2.12 0.61
C ILE A 284 6.61 3.40 1.43
N LEU A 285 5.54 4.13 1.13
CA LEU A 285 5.00 5.19 1.99
C LEU A 285 3.65 4.73 2.55
N VAL A 286 3.52 4.73 3.87
CA VAL A 286 2.21 4.65 4.53
C VAL A 286 1.60 6.04 4.45
N ALA A 287 0.60 6.20 3.59
CA ALA A 287 -0.03 7.48 3.27
C ALA A 287 -1.44 7.62 3.86
N ASP A 288 -1.65 7.11 5.08
CA ASP A 288 -2.95 7.25 5.75
C ASP A 288 -3.35 8.73 5.86
N HIS A 289 -4.63 9.01 5.66
CA HIS A 289 -5.19 10.35 5.74
C HIS A 289 -4.92 11.05 7.08
N ASN A 290 -4.87 12.37 7.06
CA ASN A 290 -4.84 13.21 8.27
C ASN A 290 -5.84 12.75 9.32
N MET A 291 -7.08 12.41 8.92
CA MET A 291 -8.16 12.03 9.84
C MET A 291 -7.88 10.76 10.65
N GLY A 292 -6.86 10.00 10.30
CA GLY A 292 -6.34 8.89 11.11
C GLY A 292 -5.02 9.25 11.79
N ASN A 293 -4.10 9.80 11.02
CA ASN A 293 -2.74 10.13 11.45
C ASN A 293 -2.60 11.47 12.19
N ASP A 294 -3.63 12.29 12.32
CA ASP A 294 -3.60 13.51 13.16
C ASP A 294 -3.72 13.20 14.67
N ARG A 295 -3.89 11.93 15.02
CA ARG A 295 -3.88 11.43 16.40
C ARG A 295 -2.48 11.05 16.83
N GLU A 296 -2.10 11.46 18.03
CA GLU A 296 -0.76 11.23 18.58
C GLU A 296 -0.34 9.77 18.53
N TYR A 297 -1.23 8.86 18.96
CA TYR A 297 -0.94 7.44 19.03
C TYR A 297 -0.85 6.79 17.64
N SER A 298 -1.80 7.03 16.76
CA SER A 298 -1.78 6.50 15.39
C SER A 298 -0.54 6.97 14.63
N TRP A 299 -0.23 8.27 14.74
CA TRP A 299 0.96 8.84 14.11
C TRP A 299 2.26 8.27 14.67
N TRP A 300 2.34 8.13 16.00
CA TRP A 300 3.48 7.48 16.64
C TRP A 300 3.64 6.04 16.17
N ARG A 301 2.55 5.27 16.08
CA ARG A 301 2.57 3.88 15.61
C ARG A 301 3.02 3.77 14.16
N THR A 302 2.50 4.61 13.27
CA THR A 302 2.92 4.66 11.86
C THR A 302 4.44 4.89 11.76
N GLN A 303 4.95 5.91 12.44
CA GLN A 303 6.39 6.17 12.45
C GLN A 303 7.21 5.02 13.07
N LYS A 304 6.70 4.40 14.13
CA LYS A 304 7.35 3.26 14.77
C LYS A 304 7.38 2.03 13.85
N ALA A 305 6.30 1.75 13.13
CA ALA A 305 6.25 0.67 12.16
C ALA A 305 7.23 0.93 11.01
N ASN A 306 7.31 2.16 10.51
CA ASN A 306 8.26 2.54 9.46
C ASN A 306 9.73 2.31 9.89
N ASP A 307 10.05 2.49 11.18
CA ASP A 307 11.38 2.13 11.71
C ASP A 307 11.59 0.62 11.78
N LEU A 308 10.60 -0.10 12.32
CA LEU A 308 10.69 -1.54 12.54
C LEU A 308 10.81 -2.35 11.24
N TYR A 309 10.13 -1.91 10.19
CA TYR A 309 10.13 -2.59 8.89
C TYR A 309 11.21 -2.10 7.93
N THR A 310 11.93 -1.03 8.25
CA THR A 310 13.07 -0.63 7.42
C THR A 310 14.25 -1.58 7.65
N VAL A 311 14.63 -2.29 6.59
CA VAL A 311 15.78 -3.20 6.57
C VAL A 311 16.85 -2.60 5.66
N PRO A 312 17.98 -2.10 6.22
CA PRO A 312 19.02 -1.46 5.44
C PRO A 312 19.48 -2.31 4.25
N GLY A 313 19.56 -1.69 3.08
CA GLY A 313 19.97 -2.37 1.85
C GLY A 313 18.92 -3.28 1.20
N THR A 314 17.77 -3.48 1.84
CA THR A 314 16.71 -4.38 1.34
C THR A 314 15.37 -3.69 1.16
N PHE A 315 14.92 -2.93 2.16
CA PHE A 315 13.60 -2.30 2.14
C PHE A 315 13.57 -1.03 2.99
N ILE A 316 12.91 0.00 2.47
CA ILE A 316 12.75 1.29 3.15
C ILE A 316 11.27 1.62 3.29
N SER A 317 10.81 1.80 4.53
CA SER A 317 9.53 2.44 4.81
C SER A 317 9.73 3.93 5.04
N MET A 318 9.10 4.76 4.22
CA MET A 318 9.20 6.22 4.25
C MET A 318 8.32 6.82 5.36
N TYR A 319 8.68 7.98 5.89
CA TYR A 319 7.80 8.73 6.78
C TYR A 319 6.93 9.67 5.99
N GLY A 320 5.64 9.62 6.24
CA GLY A 320 4.70 10.51 5.57
C GLY A 320 3.24 10.18 5.88
N TYR A 321 2.36 10.89 5.21
CA TYR A 321 0.91 10.76 5.35
C TYR A 321 0.23 11.43 4.15
N GLU A 322 -1.03 11.15 3.94
CA GLU A 322 -1.83 11.85 2.96
C GLU A 322 -2.54 13.05 3.58
N ARG A 323 -2.32 14.23 2.99
CA ARG A 323 -3.03 15.45 3.31
C ARG A 323 -4.31 15.57 2.49
N SER A 324 -5.45 15.48 3.14
CA SER A 324 -6.77 15.33 2.53
C SER A 324 -7.49 16.66 2.36
N VAL A 325 -7.03 17.48 1.44
CA VAL A 325 -7.66 18.76 1.10
C VAL A 325 -8.25 18.68 -0.30
N ARG A 326 -9.53 19.06 -0.43
CA ARG A 326 -10.24 18.99 -1.72
C ARG A 326 -9.75 20.03 -2.73
N TYR A 327 -10.17 19.83 -3.96
CA TYR A 327 -10.04 20.83 -5.03
C TYR A 327 -10.47 22.23 -4.54
N PRO A 328 -9.77 23.31 -4.90
CA PRO A 328 -8.70 23.40 -5.91
C PRO A 328 -7.27 23.20 -5.37
N ASN A 329 -7.09 22.98 -4.08
CA ASN A 329 -5.75 22.75 -3.52
C ASN A 329 -5.27 21.32 -3.82
N GLY A 330 -6.13 20.34 -3.60
CA GLY A 330 -5.88 18.93 -3.87
C GLY A 330 -5.18 18.17 -2.74
N GLN A 331 -5.38 16.88 -2.76
CA GLN A 331 -4.73 15.94 -1.86
C GLN A 331 -3.26 15.77 -2.25
N ARG A 332 -2.42 15.54 -1.25
CA ARG A 332 -0.97 15.36 -1.43
C ARG A 332 -0.41 14.35 -0.45
N ASN A 333 0.38 13.44 -0.94
CA ASN A 333 1.22 12.61 -0.10
C ASN A 333 2.45 13.40 0.32
N VAL A 334 2.59 13.61 1.62
CA VAL A 334 3.72 14.30 2.26
C VAL A 334 4.77 13.26 2.62
N ILE A 335 6.03 13.57 2.37
CA ILE A 335 7.16 12.63 2.54
C ILE A 335 8.30 13.31 3.29
N TRP A 336 8.85 12.62 4.29
CA TRP A 336 10.05 13.03 5.01
C TRP A 336 11.12 11.93 5.04
N THR A 337 12.36 12.35 5.18
CA THR A 337 13.49 11.44 5.36
C THR A 337 13.71 11.07 6.82
N ARG A 338 13.17 11.86 7.76
CA ARG A 338 13.38 11.71 9.21
C ARG A 338 12.08 11.58 9.97
N ARG A 339 12.15 10.85 11.07
CA ARG A 339 11.07 10.76 12.06
C ARG A 339 10.93 12.06 12.86
N GLY A 340 9.76 12.26 13.47
CA GLY A 340 9.50 13.31 14.46
C GLY A 340 8.71 14.51 13.94
N HIS A 341 8.45 14.58 12.63
CA HIS A 341 7.53 15.59 12.11
C HIS A 341 6.08 15.23 12.44
N ARG A 342 5.23 16.21 12.59
CA ARG A 342 3.79 16.04 12.81
C ARG A 342 3.03 16.23 11.51
N THR A 343 1.82 15.72 11.44
CA THR A 343 0.90 16.05 10.35
C THR A 343 0.48 17.52 10.44
N LEU A 344 0.42 18.21 9.31
CA LEU A 344 -0.08 19.58 9.27
C LEU A 344 -1.61 19.57 9.37
N ALA A 345 -2.15 20.26 10.38
CA ALA A 345 -3.60 20.34 10.58
C ALA A 345 -4.34 20.81 9.32
N LEU A 346 -5.47 20.16 9.02
CA LEU A 346 -6.31 20.52 7.88
C LEU A 346 -6.91 21.91 8.05
N PRO A 347 -7.15 22.64 6.96
CA PRO A 347 -7.95 23.85 7.00
C PRO A 347 -9.41 23.49 7.32
N ASN A 348 -10.17 24.45 7.84
CA ASN A 348 -11.62 24.32 7.76
C ASN A 348 -12.05 24.54 6.29
N GLN A 349 -12.39 23.48 5.61
CA GLN A 349 -12.68 23.49 4.17
C GLN A 349 -13.98 24.28 3.82
N ALA A 350 -14.80 24.60 4.82
CA ALA A 350 -15.96 25.49 4.65
C ALA A 350 -15.57 27.00 4.69
N ILE A 351 -14.32 27.33 5.03
CA ILE A 351 -13.85 28.71 5.11
C ILE A 351 -12.96 29.04 3.90
N PRO A 352 -13.47 29.84 2.92
CA PRO A 352 -12.70 30.13 1.69
C PRO A 352 -11.32 30.74 1.95
N ALA A 353 -11.18 31.61 2.94
CA ALA A 353 -9.90 32.24 3.28
C ALA A 353 -8.84 31.23 3.78
N GLN A 354 -9.25 30.16 4.46
CA GLN A 354 -8.35 29.08 4.86
C GLN A 354 -7.96 28.23 3.68
N MET A 355 -8.93 27.88 2.82
CA MET A 355 -8.69 27.13 1.59
C MET A 355 -7.75 27.89 0.63
N ALA A 356 -7.94 29.19 0.44
CA ALA A 356 -7.10 30.00 -0.44
C ALA A 356 -5.61 30.02 -0.03
N ARG A 357 -5.28 29.77 1.21
CA ARG A 357 -3.92 29.78 1.75
C ARG A 357 -3.33 28.39 2.00
N ASP A 358 -4.10 27.33 1.81
CA ASP A 358 -3.70 25.99 2.28
C ASP A 358 -2.44 25.46 1.59
N THR A 359 -2.35 25.54 0.27
CA THR A 359 -1.16 25.10 -0.48
C THR A 359 0.09 25.87 -0.07
N SER A 360 0.00 27.20 0.06
CA SER A 360 1.13 28.03 0.54
C SER A 360 1.56 27.63 1.95
N ARG A 361 0.60 27.38 2.84
CA ARG A 361 0.86 26.93 4.22
C ARG A 361 1.53 25.57 4.25
N LEU A 362 1.11 24.65 3.38
CA LEU A 362 1.78 23.36 3.24
C LEU A 362 3.23 23.54 2.79
N TYR A 363 3.48 24.38 1.79
CA TYR A 363 4.84 24.63 1.31
C TYR A 363 5.72 25.32 2.37
N GLU A 364 5.18 26.25 3.13
CA GLU A 364 5.90 26.85 4.28
C GLU A 364 6.30 25.78 5.30
N TYR A 365 5.38 24.87 5.62
CA TYR A 365 5.62 23.77 6.53
C TYR A 365 6.68 22.79 6.00
N LEU A 366 6.58 22.37 4.74
CA LEU A 366 7.55 21.47 4.10
C LEU A 366 8.94 22.09 4.02
N ARG A 367 9.03 23.40 3.74
CA ARG A 367 10.32 24.10 3.70
C ARG A 367 10.99 24.12 5.08
N ALA A 368 10.21 24.32 6.14
CA ALA A 368 10.71 24.30 7.51
C ALA A 368 11.10 22.89 7.99
N SER A 369 10.48 21.85 7.46
CA SER A 369 10.68 20.44 7.88
C SER A 369 11.53 19.62 6.91
N ASP A 370 12.08 20.22 5.86
CA ASP A 370 12.82 19.56 4.77
C ASP A 370 12.04 18.40 4.13
N GLY A 371 10.71 18.55 4.04
CA GLY A 371 9.83 17.58 3.40
C GLY A 371 9.60 17.87 1.92
N ILE A 372 8.99 16.91 1.25
CA ILE A 372 8.42 17.07 -0.09
C ILE A 372 6.97 16.58 -0.09
N CYS A 373 6.24 16.88 -1.14
CA CYS A 373 4.93 16.28 -1.39
C CYS A 373 4.76 15.89 -2.86
N THR A 374 3.74 15.09 -3.11
CA THR A 374 3.31 14.70 -4.45
C THR A 374 1.79 14.81 -4.52
N ALA A 375 1.28 15.58 -5.49
CA ALA A 375 -0.16 15.62 -5.77
C ALA A 375 -0.59 14.32 -6.44
N HIS A 376 -1.81 13.93 -6.16
CA HIS A 376 -2.44 12.74 -6.76
C HIS A 376 -3.91 13.02 -7.11
N THR A 377 -4.52 12.11 -7.84
CA THR A 377 -5.94 12.18 -8.25
C THR A 377 -6.28 13.53 -8.91
N THR A 378 -5.32 14.09 -9.66
CA THR A 378 -5.23 15.52 -9.93
C THR A 378 -6.36 16.11 -10.74
N ALA A 379 -6.97 15.33 -11.66
CA ALA A 379 -8.07 15.78 -12.51
C ALA A 379 -9.46 15.44 -11.93
N SER A 380 -9.62 15.48 -10.61
CA SER A 380 -10.85 15.17 -9.90
C SER A 380 -11.16 16.17 -8.78
N ASP A 381 -12.25 15.97 -8.03
CA ASP A 381 -12.59 16.77 -6.83
C ASP A 381 -11.56 16.65 -5.69
N GLN A 382 -10.70 15.66 -5.76
CA GLN A 382 -9.58 15.48 -4.83
C GLN A 382 -8.29 16.12 -5.35
N GLY A 383 -8.31 16.63 -6.57
CA GLY A 383 -7.16 17.14 -7.31
C GLY A 383 -6.86 18.63 -7.10
N THR A 384 -5.99 19.15 -7.94
CA THR A 384 -5.49 20.52 -7.90
C THR A 384 -5.62 21.20 -9.27
N ASP A 385 -5.81 22.54 -9.28
CA ASP A 385 -5.88 23.33 -10.52
C ASP A 385 -4.53 23.93 -10.95
N TRP A 386 -3.46 23.51 -10.30
CA TRP A 386 -2.08 23.95 -10.59
C TRP A 386 -1.87 25.48 -10.53
N ARG A 387 -2.63 26.19 -9.67
CA ARG A 387 -2.45 27.64 -9.46
C ARG A 387 -1.19 27.95 -8.66
N GLN A 388 -0.70 27.01 -7.89
CA GLN A 388 0.51 27.13 -7.07
C GLN A 388 1.35 25.88 -7.21
N TRP A 389 2.65 26.08 -7.36
CA TRP A 389 3.63 25.01 -7.42
C TRP A 389 4.99 25.49 -6.93
N ASP A 390 5.70 24.68 -6.20
CA ASP A 390 7.09 24.87 -5.79
C ASP A 390 7.88 23.61 -6.18
N GLY A 391 8.71 23.71 -7.21
CA GLY A 391 9.42 22.58 -7.79
C GLY A 391 10.44 21.89 -6.88
N ARG A 392 10.81 22.50 -5.76
CA ARG A 392 11.65 21.88 -4.74
C ARG A 392 10.84 21.04 -3.77
N LEU A 393 9.62 21.49 -3.48
CA LEU A 393 8.73 20.89 -2.47
C LEU A 393 7.73 19.90 -3.09
N GLU A 394 7.35 20.12 -4.34
CA GLU A 394 6.47 19.23 -5.12
C GLU A 394 7.14 18.87 -6.45
N PRO A 395 8.21 18.05 -6.41
CA PRO A 395 9.02 17.74 -7.59
C PRO A 395 8.41 16.68 -8.50
N ILE A 396 7.51 15.85 -7.98
CA ILE A 396 6.89 14.72 -8.69
C ILE A 396 5.38 14.76 -8.54
N VAL A 397 4.69 14.06 -9.43
CA VAL A 397 3.23 13.92 -9.42
C VAL A 397 2.83 12.47 -9.68
N GLU A 398 1.79 12.01 -9.03
CA GLU A 398 1.14 10.74 -9.33
C GLU A 398 0.36 10.85 -10.63
N LEU A 399 0.94 10.32 -11.68
CA LEU A 399 0.35 10.36 -13.02
C LEU A 399 -0.65 9.22 -13.24
N PHE A 400 -0.51 8.12 -12.50
CA PHE A 400 -1.38 6.95 -12.56
C PHE A 400 -1.65 6.40 -11.18
N GLN A 401 -2.89 6.00 -10.94
CA GLN A 401 -3.34 5.42 -9.68
C GLN A 401 -3.89 4.00 -9.87
N GLY A 402 -3.76 3.16 -8.85
CA GLY A 402 -4.18 1.76 -8.85
C GLY A 402 -5.65 1.49 -9.17
N TYR A 403 -6.49 2.50 -9.18
CA TYR A 403 -7.85 2.45 -9.74
C TYR A 403 -7.88 2.35 -11.27
N HIS A 404 -6.76 2.03 -11.88
CA HIS A 404 -6.60 1.90 -13.32
C HIS A 404 -6.86 3.21 -14.06
N THR A 405 -6.44 4.34 -13.47
CA THR A 405 -6.75 5.69 -13.91
C THR A 405 -5.49 6.50 -14.14
N SER A 406 -5.38 7.11 -15.32
CA SER A 406 -4.32 8.05 -15.69
C SER A 406 -4.79 9.50 -15.57
N TYR A 407 -3.94 10.34 -15.04
CA TYR A 407 -4.11 11.79 -14.95
C TYR A 407 -3.17 12.56 -15.89
N GLU A 408 -2.63 11.87 -16.90
CA GLU A 408 -1.67 12.43 -17.86
C GLU A 408 -2.26 13.61 -18.65
N MET A 409 -3.25 13.34 -19.45
CA MET A 409 -4.01 14.29 -20.28
C MET A 409 -5.35 13.68 -20.73
N ALA A 410 -6.29 14.49 -21.15
CA ALA A 410 -7.67 14.08 -21.43
C ALA A 410 -7.80 12.93 -22.45
N ASP A 411 -6.97 12.89 -23.48
CA ASP A 411 -7.04 11.88 -24.54
C ASP A 411 -6.01 10.76 -24.39
N ALA A 412 -5.34 10.68 -23.23
CA ALA A 412 -4.38 9.61 -22.98
C ALA A 412 -5.10 8.28 -22.73
N PRO A 413 -4.43 7.14 -22.97
CA PRO A 413 -4.97 5.85 -22.55
C PRO A 413 -5.27 5.83 -21.06
N LEU A 414 -6.42 5.26 -20.68
CA LEU A 414 -6.90 5.16 -19.31
C LEU A 414 -7.10 6.50 -18.59
N ALA A 415 -7.20 7.61 -19.34
CA ALA A 415 -7.43 8.91 -18.74
C ALA A 415 -8.76 8.94 -17.96
N ILE A 416 -8.75 9.66 -16.84
CA ILE A 416 -9.98 9.97 -16.11
C ILE A 416 -10.92 10.80 -16.99
N ASP A 417 -12.19 10.57 -16.86
CA ASP A 417 -13.25 11.32 -17.56
C ASP A 417 -14.48 11.53 -16.66
N GLU A 418 -15.57 12.04 -17.23
CA GLU A 418 -16.80 12.34 -16.50
C GLU A 418 -17.44 11.10 -15.84
N ARG A 419 -17.11 9.88 -16.28
CA ARG A 419 -17.62 8.63 -15.70
C ARG A 419 -16.99 8.32 -14.33
N ALA A 420 -15.88 8.96 -14.00
CA ALA A 420 -15.17 8.79 -12.74
C ALA A 420 -15.88 9.37 -11.51
N LEU A 421 -17.00 10.06 -11.69
CA LEU A 421 -17.78 10.74 -10.65
C LEU A 421 -18.03 9.86 -9.40
N LEU A 422 -18.27 8.57 -9.61
CA LEU A 422 -18.61 7.63 -8.53
C LEU A 422 -17.39 7.15 -7.71
N VAL A 423 -16.18 7.34 -8.23
CA VAL A 423 -14.94 6.87 -7.59
C VAL A 423 -14.14 8.03 -7.00
N HIS A 424 -13.97 9.10 -7.79
CA HIS A 424 -13.06 10.21 -7.44
C HIS A 424 -13.78 11.56 -7.31
N GLY A 425 -15.11 11.58 -7.34
CA GLY A 425 -15.90 12.82 -7.38
C GLY A 425 -15.86 13.51 -8.73
N PRO A 426 -16.39 14.76 -8.82
CA PRO A 426 -16.51 15.49 -10.07
C PRO A 426 -15.19 15.62 -10.84
N TYR A 427 -15.25 15.36 -12.13
CA TYR A 427 -14.15 15.54 -13.07
C TYR A 427 -13.69 17.00 -13.17
N LYS A 428 -12.40 17.23 -13.16
CA LYS A 428 -11.72 18.54 -13.18
C LYS A 428 -10.61 18.55 -14.22
N PRO A 429 -10.91 18.85 -15.49
CA PRO A 429 -9.92 18.75 -16.58
C PRO A 429 -8.71 19.66 -16.43
N ASP A 430 -8.83 20.78 -15.75
CA ASP A 430 -7.72 21.69 -15.43
C ASP A 430 -6.69 21.11 -14.42
N GLY A 431 -7.01 19.97 -13.83
CA GLY A 431 -6.11 19.21 -12.96
C GLY A 431 -5.17 18.24 -13.68
N PHE A 432 -5.30 18.00 -14.98
CA PHE A 432 -4.38 17.11 -15.67
C PHE A 432 -2.92 17.54 -15.54
N VAL A 433 -2.01 16.57 -15.51
CA VAL A 433 -0.56 16.81 -15.38
C VAL A 433 -0.03 17.62 -16.58
N GLN A 434 -0.59 17.41 -17.76
CA GLN A 434 -0.25 18.18 -18.94
C GLN A 434 -0.46 19.70 -18.74
N GLU A 435 -1.51 20.11 -18.01
CA GLU A 435 -1.79 21.51 -17.72
C GLU A 435 -0.67 22.14 -16.88
N ALA A 436 -0.15 21.39 -15.90
CA ALA A 436 1.00 21.82 -15.11
C ALA A 436 2.28 21.95 -15.96
N LEU A 437 2.56 20.98 -16.82
CA LEU A 437 3.72 21.01 -17.71
C LEU A 437 3.65 22.18 -18.72
N GLN A 438 2.46 22.48 -19.24
CA GLN A 438 2.24 23.64 -20.14
C GLN A 438 2.43 24.98 -19.43
N LYS A 439 2.09 25.06 -18.14
CA LYS A 439 2.42 26.22 -17.29
C LYS A 439 3.93 26.37 -17.04
N GLY A 440 4.74 25.43 -17.52
CA GLY A 440 6.20 25.41 -17.36
C GLY A 440 6.68 24.75 -16.08
N TYR A 441 5.82 24.04 -15.35
CA TYR A 441 6.21 23.32 -14.13
C TYR A 441 7.10 22.13 -14.48
N ARG A 442 8.05 21.83 -13.61
CA ARG A 442 9.01 20.74 -13.76
C ARG A 442 8.62 19.60 -12.85
N LEU A 443 7.77 18.70 -13.35
CA LEU A 443 7.24 17.56 -12.60
C LEU A 443 7.78 16.24 -13.15
N GLY A 444 8.33 15.42 -12.26
CA GLY A 444 8.60 14.01 -12.54
C GLY A 444 7.33 13.18 -12.35
N PHE A 445 7.31 11.98 -12.91
CA PHE A 445 6.15 11.07 -12.89
C PHE A 445 6.36 9.92 -11.92
N GLN A 446 5.32 9.56 -11.20
CA GLN A 446 5.24 8.34 -10.42
C GLN A 446 3.85 7.74 -10.54
N ALA A 447 3.71 6.44 -10.22
CA ALA A 447 2.44 5.77 -10.06
C ALA A 447 2.37 5.12 -8.69
N SER A 448 1.18 4.95 -8.16
CA SER A 448 0.92 4.36 -6.86
C SER A 448 -0.43 3.66 -6.81
N SER A 449 -0.66 2.87 -5.77
CA SER A 449 -1.82 1.99 -5.72
C SER A 449 -3.00 2.56 -4.95
N ASP A 450 -2.80 3.54 -4.09
CA ASP A 450 -3.82 4.09 -3.17
C ASP A 450 -4.34 2.99 -2.24
N HIS A 451 -5.59 2.61 -2.35
CA HIS A 451 -6.18 1.49 -1.63
C HIS A 451 -5.88 0.15 -2.32
N ILE A 452 -6.00 -0.94 -1.58
CA ILE A 452 -6.21 -2.30 -2.04
C ILE A 452 -4.94 -3.06 -2.39
N ALA A 453 -4.22 -2.77 -3.45
CA ALA A 453 -3.14 -3.63 -3.90
C ALA A 453 -1.87 -2.88 -4.27
N THR A 454 -0.72 -3.34 -3.79
CA THR A 454 0.60 -2.77 -4.13
C THR A 454 1.23 -3.37 -5.40
N HIS A 455 0.50 -4.23 -6.10
CA HIS A 455 0.92 -4.80 -7.39
C HIS A 455 0.35 -4.08 -8.61
N THR A 456 -0.44 -3.04 -8.42
CA THR A 456 -1.18 -2.41 -9.52
C THR A 456 -0.46 -1.25 -10.14
N SER A 457 0.49 -0.65 -9.42
CA SER A 457 1.31 0.44 -9.94
C SER A 457 2.50 0.75 -9.04
N TYR A 458 3.52 1.34 -9.62
CA TYR A 458 4.81 1.54 -8.99
C TYR A 458 5.40 2.92 -9.25
N ALA A 459 5.92 3.52 -8.20
CA ALA A 459 6.89 4.60 -8.29
C ALA A 459 8.29 3.99 -8.47
N CYS A 460 8.90 4.20 -9.61
CA CYS A 460 10.26 3.75 -9.88
C CYS A 460 11.22 4.93 -9.77
N VAL A 461 12.21 4.84 -8.90
CA VAL A 461 13.14 5.93 -8.57
C VAL A 461 14.56 5.55 -8.96
N LEU A 462 15.22 6.37 -9.77
CA LEU A 462 16.64 6.21 -10.13
C LEU A 462 17.49 6.95 -9.10
N ALA A 463 18.09 6.24 -8.17
CA ALA A 463 18.91 6.81 -7.10
C ALA A 463 20.32 6.21 -7.07
N GLU A 464 21.28 7.00 -6.57
CA GLU A 464 22.66 6.57 -6.33
C GLU A 464 22.75 5.73 -5.06
N GLU A 465 22.00 6.14 -4.02
CA GLU A 465 22.02 5.53 -2.70
C GLU A 465 20.63 5.02 -2.33
N PHE A 466 20.60 3.81 -1.81
CA PHE A 466 19.38 3.22 -1.27
C PHE A 466 19.20 3.60 0.20
N THR A 467 18.81 4.86 0.41
CA THR A 467 18.48 5.45 1.70
C THR A 467 17.24 6.33 1.56
N ARG A 468 16.54 6.66 2.66
CA ARG A 468 15.42 7.62 2.60
C ARG A 468 15.85 8.94 1.97
N THR A 469 17.03 9.43 2.35
CA THR A 469 17.59 10.67 1.79
C THR A 469 17.91 10.52 0.32
N GLY A 470 18.58 9.43 -0.08
CA GLY A 470 18.91 9.19 -1.50
C GLY A 470 17.67 9.09 -2.38
N LEU A 471 16.60 8.43 -1.92
CA LEU A 471 15.33 8.35 -2.64
C LEU A 471 14.66 9.74 -2.77
N VAL A 472 14.59 10.53 -1.68
CA VAL A 472 13.99 11.87 -1.73
C VAL A 472 14.81 12.82 -2.61
N GLU A 473 16.14 12.78 -2.57
CA GLU A 473 16.99 13.59 -3.46
C GLU A 473 16.82 13.20 -4.94
N ALA A 474 16.65 11.91 -5.24
CA ALA A 474 16.32 11.48 -6.59
C ALA A 474 14.93 11.98 -7.04
N MET A 475 13.94 11.94 -6.13
CA MET A 475 12.61 12.53 -6.39
C MET A 475 12.70 14.05 -6.63
N ARG A 476 13.49 14.78 -5.83
CA ARG A 476 13.75 16.22 -6.04
C ARG A 476 14.36 16.52 -7.41
N LYS A 477 15.16 15.60 -7.92
CA LYS A 477 15.72 15.66 -9.29
C LYS A 477 14.75 15.12 -10.34
N ARG A 478 13.58 14.62 -9.95
CA ARG A 478 12.60 14.01 -10.86
C ARG A 478 13.13 12.76 -11.58
N HIS A 479 14.16 12.14 -11.05
CA HIS A 479 14.72 10.90 -11.56
C HIS A 479 13.78 9.73 -11.25
N THR A 480 12.57 9.78 -11.80
CA THR A 480 11.50 8.84 -11.53
C THR A 480 10.78 8.45 -12.82
N TYR A 481 10.10 7.32 -12.78
CA TYR A 481 9.10 6.98 -13.78
C TYR A 481 7.91 6.25 -13.15
N ALA A 482 6.76 6.37 -13.79
CA ALA A 482 5.54 5.66 -13.42
C ALA A 482 5.43 4.35 -14.18
N ALA A 483 4.97 3.27 -13.53
CA ALA A 483 4.71 2.00 -14.19
C ALA A 483 3.53 1.28 -13.54
N THR A 484 2.73 0.57 -14.34
CA THR A 484 1.60 -0.24 -13.85
C THR A 484 1.95 -1.72 -13.69
N ASP A 485 3.16 -2.11 -14.07
CA ASP A 485 3.75 -3.42 -13.88
C ASP A 485 5.28 -3.29 -13.80
N ASN A 486 6.02 -4.39 -13.65
CA ASN A 486 7.48 -4.44 -13.59
C ASN A 486 8.17 -4.08 -14.93
N ILE A 487 7.72 -3.00 -15.55
CA ILE A 487 8.25 -2.50 -16.81
C ILE A 487 9.52 -1.70 -16.54
N LEU A 488 10.60 -2.06 -17.20
CA LEU A 488 11.84 -1.30 -17.17
C LEU A 488 11.77 -0.17 -18.21
N VAL A 489 12.04 1.06 -17.77
CA VAL A 489 12.21 2.21 -18.66
C VAL A 489 13.54 2.92 -18.35
N ASP A 490 14.40 3.06 -19.36
CA ASP A 490 15.60 3.89 -19.32
C ASP A 490 15.47 4.93 -20.45
N PHE A 491 15.38 6.20 -20.08
CA PHE A 491 15.20 7.32 -20.98
C PHE A 491 16.22 8.41 -20.69
N ARG A 492 17.06 8.72 -21.65
CA ARG A 492 18.18 9.65 -21.51
C ARG A 492 18.35 10.54 -22.74
N ALA A 493 18.72 11.79 -22.52
CA ALA A 493 19.24 12.66 -23.58
C ALA A 493 20.75 12.41 -23.75
N ARG A 494 21.08 11.25 -24.32
CA ARG A 494 22.46 10.79 -24.51
C ARG A 494 23.25 10.76 -23.18
N GLU A 495 24.46 11.29 -23.19
CA GLU A 495 25.31 11.44 -22.01
C GLU A 495 25.02 12.73 -21.20
N LEU A 496 24.06 13.56 -21.66
CA LEU A 496 23.85 14.90 -21.11
C LEU A 496 22.84 14.91 -19.95
N ALA A 497 21.77 14.12 -20.04
CA ALA A 497 20.69 14.19 -19.07
C ALA A 497 19.98 12.84 -18.88
N LEU A 498 19.60 12.55 -17.65
CA LEU A 498 18.67 11.50 -17.28
C LEU A 498 17.22 12.02 -17.36
N MET A 499 16.23 11.11 -17.35
CA MET A 499 14.85 11.51 -17.15
C MET A 499 14.73 12.39 -15.89
N GLY A 500 13.99 13.49 -15.98
CA GLY A 500 13.86 14.49 -14.91
C GLY A 500 14.80 15.69 -15.02
N ASP A 501 15.88 15.61 -15.79
CA ASP A 501 16.88 16.67 -15.93
C ASP A 501 16.52 17.73 -16.97
N GLU A 502 17.30 18.80 -16.96
CA GLU A 502 17.28 19.87 -17.95
C GLU A 502 18.63 19.91 -18.67
N CYS A 503 18.62 20.09 -19.99
CA CYS A 503 19.84 20.21 -20.78
C CYS A 503 19.67 21.17 -21.97
N ALA A 504 20.80 21.54 -22.62
CA ALA A 504 20.77 22.26 -23.88
C ALA A 504 21.36 21.36 -24.98
N MET A 505 20.70 21.32 -26.13
CA MET A 505 21.13 20.54 -27.30
C MET A 505 20.73 21.29 -28.57
N SER A 506 21.58 21.29 -29.57
CA SER A 506 21.24 21.77 -30.91
C SER A 506 20.32 20.81 -31.66
N GLU A 507 20.46 19.52 -31.39
CA GLU A 507 19.68 18.42 -31.96
C GLU A 507 19.23 17.48 -30.83
N PRO A 508 17.99 17.63 -30.31
CA PRO A 508 17.46 16.77 -29.27
C PRO A 508 17.48 15.32 -29.70
N SER A 509 18.32 14.53 -29.03
CA SER A 509 18.53 13.10 -29.33
C SER A 509 18.50 12.27 -28.06
N PHE A 510 17.77 11.18 -28.11
CA PHE A 510 17.46 10.37 -26.94
C PHE A 510 17.79 8.91 -27.15
N ASP A 511 18.36 8.29 -26.14
CA ASP A 511 18.49 6.85 -26.01
C ASP A 511 17.35 6.32 -25.13
N ILE A 512 16.62 5.32 -25.61
CA ILE A 512 15.42 4.79 -25.00
C ILE A 512 15.52 3.27 -24.94
N VAL A 513 15.39 2.72 -23.76
CA VAL A 513 15.27 1.27 -23.54
C VAL A 513 13.98 1.01 -22.77
N VAL A 514 13.12 0.17 -23.34
CA VAL A 514 11.92 -0.31 -22.67
C VAL A 514 11.94 -1.84 -22.69
N VAL A 515 11.74 -2.46 -21.52
CA VAL A 515 11.57 -3.89 -21.42
C VAL A 515 10.30 -4.19 -20.64
N GLY A 516 9.31 -4.75 -21.31
CA GLY A 516 8.02 -5.09 -20.75
C GLY A 516 8.00 -6.46 -20.07
N THR A 517 6.98 -6.69 -19.29
CA THR A 517 6.59 -7.98 -18.72
C THR A 517 5.77 -8.80 -19.71
N ALA A 518 5.12 -8.12 -20.65
CA ALA A 518 4.37 -8.68 -21.78
C ALA A 518 4.81 -8.00 -23.09
N PRO A 519 4.34 -8.51 -24.26
CA PRO A 519 4.65 -7.90 -25.55
C PRO A 519 4.24 -6.42 -25.62
N LEU A 520 5.13 -5.59 -26.13
CA LEU A 520 4.88 -4.15 -26.30
C LEU A 520 3.92 -3.90 -27.47
N ALA A 521 2.89 -3.08 -27.25
CA ALA A 521 2.02 -2.58 -28.30
C ALA A 521 2.67 -1.39 -29.00
N GLU A 522 3.16 -0.42 -28.22
CA GLU A 522 3.86 0.77 -28.76
C GLU A 522 4.75 1.42 -27.71
N VAL A 523 5.75 2.16 -28.18
CA VAL A 523 6.55 3.13 -27.44
C VAL A 523 6.41 4.48 -28.14
N THR A 524 5.90 5.47 -27.43
CA THR A 524 5.67 6.83 -27.96
C THR A 524 6.61 7.83 -27.32
N ILE A 525 7.13 8.74 -28.11
CA ILE A 525 7.84 9.94 -27.63
C ILE A 525 6.90 11.13 -27.80
N LEU A 526 6.68 11.83 -26.69
CA LEU A 526 5.85 13.04 -26.67
C LEU A 526 6.75 14.26 -26.45
N ARG A 527 6.50 15.32 -27.22
CA ARG A 527 7.10 16.65 -27.05
C ARG A 527 5.97 17.64 -26.77
N ASN A 528 6.06 18.34 -25.65
CA ASN A 528 5.06 19.34 -25.23
C ASN A 528 3.62 18.80 -25.25
N GLY A 529 3.44 17.50 -24.88
CA GLY A 529 2.16 16.80 -24.89
C GLY A 529 1.72 16.26 -26.27
N GLN A 530 2.48 16.52 -27.34
CA GLN A 530 2.20 16.03 -28.69
C GLN A 530 3.05 14.81 -29.02
N VAL A 531 2.45 13.77 -29.60
CA VAL A 531 3.20 12.60 -30.07
C VAL A 531 4.03 12.99 -31.27
N VAL A 532 5.36 12.92 -31.14
CA VAL A 532 6.33 13.25 -32.20
C VAL A 532 6.96 12.00 -32.83
N HIS A 533 6.89 10.87 -32.15
CA HIS A 533 7.36 9.59 -32.67
C HIS A 533 6.59 8.41 -32.08
N ARG A 534 6.37 7.37 -32.90
CA ARG A 534 5.81 6.08 -32.48
C ARG A 534 6.72 4.96 -32.98
N ALA A 535 7.14 4.11 -32.08
CA ALA A 535 7.83 2.86 -32.37
C ALA A 535 6.91 1.69 -32.05
N THR A 536 6.48 0.97 -33.08
CA THR A 536 5.72 -0.28 -32.94
C THR A 536 6.63 -1.43 -33.28
N PRO A 537 6.86 -2.39 -32.37
CA PRO A 537 7.68 -3.56 -32.67
C PRO A 537 7.14 -4.33 -33.87
N ALA A 538 8.02 -4.68 -34.82
CA ALA A 538 7.65 -5.50 -35.97
C ALA A 538 7.21 -6.91 -35.57
N ASP A 539 7.90 -7.49 -34.58
CA ASP A 539 7.48 -8.72 -33.94
C ASP A 539 6.42 -8.42 -32.87
N LYS A 540 5.22 -8.95 -33.05
CA LYS A 540 4.09 -8.80 -32.13
C LYS A 540 4.33 -9.40 -30.74
N ASN A 541 5.32 -10.25 -30.59
CA ASN A 541 5.71 -10.88 -29.33
C ASN A 541 6.92 -10.19 -28.67
N ALA A 542 7.46 -9.14 -29.30
CA ALA A 542 8.61 -8.42 -28.75
C ALA A 542 8.25 -7.75 -27.42
N ARG A 543 9.03 -8.05 -26.39
CA ARG A 543 8.91 -7.46 -25.04
C ARG A 543 9.88 -6.30 -24.83
N SER A 544 10.77 -6.00 -25.77
CA SER A 544 11.75 -4.95 -25.63
C SER A 544 11.85 -4.07 -26.87
N VAL A 545 12.14 -2.79 -26.63
CA VAL A 545 12.48 -1.79 -27.64
C VAL A 545 13.76 -1.10 -27.19
N HIS A 546 14.76 -1.05 -28.07
CA HIS A 546 15.96 -0.23 -27.94
C HIS A 546 15.95 0.74 -29.08
N LEU A 547 15.82 2.01 -28.79
CA LEU A 547 15.64 3.06 -29.79
C LEU A 547 16.58 4.22 -29.51
N ARG A 548 17.27 4.68 -30.57
CA ARG A 548 17.88 6.01 -30.59
C ARG A 548 17.07 6.87 -31.55
N TRP A 549 16.56 7.98 -31.05
CA TRP A 549 15.74 8.89 -31.84
C TRP A 549 16.20 10.32 -31.67
N THR A 550 16.27 11.06 -32.82
CA THR A 550 16.56 12.47 -32.84
C THR A 550 15.34 13.21 -33.38
N ASP A 551 14.97 14.31 -32.74
CA ASP A 551 13.85 15.13 -33.19
C ASP A 551 14.16 15.76 -34.54
N PRO A 552 13.46 15.43 -35.62
CA PRO A 552 13.73 15.97 -36.93
C PRO A 552 13.29 17.44 -37.10
N GLN A 553 12.43 17.93 -36.20
CA GLN A 553 11.83 19.27 -36.26
C GLN A 553 11.73 19.90 -34.87
N PRO A 554 12.83 20.10 -34.14
CA PRO A 554 12.78 20.65 -32.80
C PRO A 554 12.37 22.13 -32.80
N GLU A 555 11.69 22.55 -31.72
CA GLU A 555 11.32 23.96 -31.52
C GLU A 555 12.57 24.77 -31.10
N ARG A 556 13.16 25.50 -32.02
CA ARG A 556 14.37 26.28 -31.77
C ARG A 556 14.11 27.50 -30.89
N ARG A 557 15.09 27.86 -30.08
CA ARG A 557 15.08 28.99 -29.12
C ARG A 557 13.99 28.87 -28.05
N LYS A 558 13.54 27.64 -27.80
CA LYS A 558 12.56 27.30 -26.78
C LYS A 558 13.04 26.11 -25.93
N THR A 559 12.50 25.99 -24.77
CA THR A 559 12.61 24.76 -23.96
C THR A 559 11.40 23.91 -24.21
N SER A 560 11.60 22.72 -24.74
CA SER A 560 10.55 21.70 -24.90
C SER A 560 10.76 20.57 -23.91
N TYR A 561 9.69 19.98 -23.41
CA TYR A 561 9.79 18.78 -22.61
C TYR A 561 9.47 17.55 -23.47
N TYR A 562 10.30 16.52 -23.28
CA TYR A 562 10.16 15.23 -23.96
C TYR A 562 9.99 14.14 -22.92
N TYR A 563 9.05 13.23 -23.13
CA TYR A 563 8.92 12.04 -22.32
C TYR A 563 8.49 10.83 -23.14
N VAL A 564 8.68 9.64 -22.56
CA VAL A 564 8.33 8.38 -23.19
C VAL A 564 7.13 7.80 -22.48
N ARG A 565 6.15 7.36 -23.26
CA ARG A 565 5.05 6.51 -22.81
C ARG A 565 5.09 5.18 -23.55
N THR A 566 4.94 4.09 -22.82
CA THR A 566 4.83 2.74 -23.41
C THR A 566 3.53 2.08 -23.02
N VAL A 567 2.98 1.29 -23.94
CA VAL A 567 1.78 0.48 -23.74
C VAL A 567 2.12 -0.96 -24.11
N GLN A 568 1.79 -1.90 -23.24
CA GLN A 568 1.84 -3.33 -23.50
C GLN A 568 0.53 -3.84 -24.09
N ARG A 569 0.55 -5.02 -24.72
CA ARG A 569 -0.66 -5.62 -25.31
C ARG A 569 -1.68 -6.11 -24.29
N ASP A 570 -1.24 -6.33 -23.05
CA ASP A 570 -2.10 -6.66 -21.92
C ASP A 570 -2.68 -5.42 -21.23
N GLY A 571 -2.36 -4.20 -21.73
CA GLY A 571 -2.86 -2.92 -21.23
C GLY A 571 -2.00 -2.27 -20.15
N HIS A 572 -0.92 -2.92 -19.68
CA HIS A 572 0.02 -2.28 -18.76
C HIS A 572 0.85 -1.21 -19.45
N MET A 573 1.25 -0.21 -18.68
CA MET A 573 1.87 1.02 -19.19
C MET A 573 3.04 1.49 -18.30
N ALA A 574 3.91 2.31 -18.90
CA ALA A 574 4.88 3.08 -18.14
C ALA A 574 5.14 4.45 -18.80
N TRP A 575 5.54 5.42 -17.97
CA TRP A 575 5.81 6.81 -18.36
C TRP A 575 7.10 7.30 -17.74
N ALA A 576 8.12 7.58 -18.54
CA ALA A 576 9.35 8.22 -18.05
C ALA A 576 9.08 9.69 -17.70
N SER A 577 9.70 10.19 -16.65
CA SER A 577 9.67 11.63 -16.35
C SER A 577 10.26 12.44 -17.51
N PRO A 578 9.74 13.65 -17.76
CA PRO A 578 10.20 14.48 -18.85
C PRO A 578 11.67 14.88 -18.72
N ILE A 579 12.35 15.02 -19.86
CA ILE A 579 13.60 15.74 -19.99
C ILE A 579 13.28 17.08 -20.67
N TRP A 580 13.71 18.18 -20.06
CA TRP A 580 13.53 19.51 -20.63
C TRP A 580 14.76 19.89 -21.44
N VAL A 581 14.56 20.07 -22.73
CA VAL A 581 15.65 20.38 -23.67
C VAL A 581 15.47 21.79 -24.21
N ARG A 582 16.45 22.63 -23.94
CA ARG A 582 16.60 23.94 -24.61
C ARG A 582 17.32 23.73 -25.95
N VAL A 583 16.67 24.10 -27.04
CA VAL A 583 17.26 24.05 -28.37
C VAL A 583 17.80 25.43 -28.72
N ASP A 584 19.10 25.53 -28.94
CA ASP A 584 19.79 26.77 -29.31
C ASP A 584 19.64 27.13 -30.79
#